data_f3a62361532adfe6cce0ac5b519c13b0
#
_entry.id   f3a62361532adfe6cce0ac5b519c13b0
#
_cell.length_a   1.000
_cell.length_b   1.000
_cell.length_c   1.000
_cell.angle_alpha   90.00
_cell.angle_beta   90.00
_cell.angle_gamma   90.00
#
_symmetry.space_group_name_H-M   'P 1'
#
loop_
_entity.id
_entity.type
_entity.pdbx_description
1 polymer ?
#
loop_
_entity_poly.entity_id
_entity_poly.type
_entity_poly.pdbx_seq_one_letter_code
_entity_poly.pdbx_strand_id
1 'polypeptide(L)'
;MISRNMYKTGAVLMALVTAFTVTGLSGCKSRTVSNEVTTEYDIPDDYNDERPGVTYGNVDEISYYSPTTGSERKAYVYLPRDYDESQSYPVVYLLHGMSGSYSEYNRIGALYVAQNAVDDYNRNPVIMVSFTVFTDADGGQESDYDFSELTAKYDACEYDVINALIPYINEHYST
;
A
#
# COMPACT_ATOMS: atom_id res chain seq x y z
N MET A 1 -62.31 1.61 31.17
CA MET A 1 -62.15 3.03 31.54
C MET A 1 -61.16 3.68 30.60
N ILE A 2 -61.71 4.58 29.76
CA ILE A 2 -61.09 5.69 29.03
C ILE A 2 -59.87 5.38 28.13
N SER A 3 -60.10 5.09 26.90
CA SER A 3 -59.99 5.80 25.62
C SER A 3 -59.15 7.10 25.65
N ARG A 4 -58.12 7.16 24.80
CA ARG A 4 -57.85 8.36 23.98
C ARG A 4 -56.97 8.07 22.78
N ASN A 5 -57.62 7.98 21.65
CA ASN A 5 -57.12 8.39 20.34
C ASN A 5 -56.65 9.85 20.36
N MET A 6 -55.61 10.19 19.62
CA MET A 6 -55.51 11.48 18.90
C MET A 6 -54.14 11.54 18.15
N TYR A 7 -54.22 11.64 16.99
CA TYR A 7 -54.28 12.50 15.79
C TYR A 7 -53.02 12.34 14.94
N LYS A 8 -53.29 11.83 13.76
CA LYS A 8 -52.48 12.04 12.58
C LYS A 8 -52.69 13.50 12.14
N THR A 9 -51.60 14.25 11.95
CA THR A 9 -51.61 15.40 11.05
C THR A 9 -50.34 15.31 10.20
N GLY A 10 -50.60 15.00 8.92
CA GLY A 10 -49.61 15.12 7.88
C GLY A 10 -49.34 16.60 7.56
N ALA A 11 -48.10 16.91 7.44
CA ALA A 11 -47.66 18.12 6.77
C ALA A 11 -46.86 17.70 5.53
N VAL A 12 -47.54 17.79 4.38
CA VAL A 12 -46.93 17.72 3.06
C VAL A 12 -46.26 19.06 2.83
N LEU A 13 -44.94 19.09 2.91
CA LEU A 13 -44.15 20.25 2.51
C LEU A 13 -43.81 20.09 1.01
N MET A 14 -44.59 20.80 0.18
CA MET A 14 -44.33 20.96 -1.25
C MET A 14 -43.18 21.96 -1.41
N ALA A 15 -41.99 21.47 -1.71
CA ALA A 15 -40.88 22.32 -2.12
C ALA A 15 -40.98 22.58 -3.63
N LEU A 16 -41.32 23.80 -3.99
CA LEU A 16 -41.21 24.31 -5.36
C LEU A 16 -39.71 24.40 -5.74
N VAL A 17 -39.31 23.55 -6.65
CA VAL A 17 -38.00 23.69 -7.31
C VAL A 17 -38.21 24.62 -8.51
N THR A 18 -37.76 25.87 -8.40
CA THR A 18 -37.62 26.78 -9.52
C THR A 18 -36.40 26.39 -10.32
N ALA A 19 -36.62 25.84 -11.51
CA ALA A 19 -35.59 25.55 -12.48
C ALA A 19 -35.02 26.89 -13.02
N PHE A 20 -33.80 27.22 -12.65
CA PHE A 20 -32.99 28.22 -13.35
C PHE A 20 -32.30 27.53 -14.51
N THR A 21 -32.75 27.78 -15.71
CA THR A 21 -32.04 27.46 -16.93
C THR A 21 -30.91 28.47 -17.14
N VAL A 22 -29.71 28.10 -16.83
CA VAL A 22 -28.51 28.82 -17.28
C VAL A 22 -28.04 28.17 -18.58
N THR A 23 -28.30 28.82 -19.69
CA THR A 23 -27.72 28.47 -20.99
C THR A 23 -26.29 28.97 -21.07
N GLY A 24 -25.35 28.06 -21.28
CA GLY A 24 -24.09 28.31 -21.94
C GLY A 24 -22.91 28.68 -21.06
N LEU A 25 -22.11 27.67 -20.78
CA LEU A 25 -20.66 27.73 -20.90
C LEU A 25 -20.11 26.31 -21.01
N SER A 26 -19.51 26.07 -22.15
CA SER A 26 -18.86 24.82 -22.54
C SER A 26 -17.72 24.48 -21.59
N GLY A 27 -17.65 23.21 -21.14
CA GLY A 27 -16.40 22.61 -20.77
C GLY A 27 -16.15 22.44 -19.27
N CYS A 28 -16.75 21.41 -18.70
CA CYS A 28 -16.13 20.45 -17.77
C CYS A 28 -17.14 19.35 -17.55
N LYS A 29 -16.93 18.21 -18.20
CA LYS A 29 -17.66 17.00 -17.84
C LYS A 29 -17.22 16.62 -16.43
N SER A 30 -18.04 16.97 -15.46
CA SER A 30 -17.94 16.39 -14.12
C SER A 30 -18.07 14.88 -14.25
N ARG A 31 -16.96 14.19 -14.13
CA ARG A 31 -16.92 12.73 -14.05
C ARG A 31 -17.47 12.38 -12.68
N THR A 32 -18.71 11.98 -12.61
CA THR A 32 -19.28 11.38 -11.40
C THR A 32 -18.53 10.07 -11.20
N VAL A 33 -17.57 10.07 -10.29
CA VAL A 33 -16.94 8.85 -9.80
C VAL A 33 -17.97 8.21 -8.90
N SER A 34 -18.61 7.14 -9.37
CA SER A 34 -19.42 6.29 -8.51
C SER A 34 -18.47 5.63 -7.51
N ASN A 35 -18.59 5.96 -6.23
CA ASN A 35 -17.84 5.33 -5.15
C ASN A 35 -18.41 3.95 -4.77
N GLU A 36 -19.00 3.23 -5.70
CA GLU A 36 -19.31 1.82 -5.48
C GLU A 36 -18.08 0.98 -5.84
N VAL A 37 -17.14 0.88 -4.92
CA VAL A 37 -16.18 -0.22 -4.92
C VAL A 37 -16.85 -1.38 -4.19
N THR A 38 -17.71 -2.09 -4.90
CA THR A 38 -18.22 -3.39 -4.47
C THR A 38 -17.37 -4.47 -5.14
N THR A 39 -16.17 -4.67 -4.65
CA THR A 39 -15.44 -5.90 -4.90
C THR A 39 -15.33 -6.63 -3.58
N GLU A 40 -16.31 -7.47 -3.31
CA GLU A 40 -16.22 -8.50 -2.30
C GLU A 40 -15.25 -9.54 -2.87
N TYR A 41 -13.99 -9.49 -2.46
CA TYR A 41 -13.02 -10.54 -2.76
C TYR A 41 -13.11 -11.57 -1.65
N ASP A 42 -13.48 -12.78 -2.01
CA ASP A 42 -13.31 -13.94 -1.14
C ASP A 42 -11.84 -14.36 -1.18
N ILE A 43 -11.05 -13.83 -0.25
CA ILE A 43 -9.62 -14.14 -0.15
C ILE A 43 -9.51 -15.40 0.73
N PRO A 44 -8.96 -16.51 0.21
CA PRO A 44 -8.74 -17.70 1.00
C PRO A 44 -7.83 -17.45 2.20
N ASP A 45 -8.05 -18.16 3.31
CA ASP A 45 -7.26 -18.02 4.55
C ASP A 45 -5.77 -18.34 4.36
N ASP A 46 -5.44 -19.18 3.36
CA ASP A 46 -4.08 -19.62 3.00
C ASP A 46 -3.46 -18.80 1.86
N TYR A 47 -3.97 -17.60 1.60
CA TYR A 47 -3.52 -16.79 0.47
C TYR A 47 -2.05 -16.35 0.55
N ASN A 48 -1.52 -16.30 1.75
CA ASN A 48 -0.12 -15.99 2.04
C ASN A 48 0.77 -17.23 2.25
N ASP A 49 0.26 -18.40 1.95
CA ASP A 49 1.01 -19.65 2.02
C ASP A 49 1.50 -20.11 0.63
N GLU A 50 2.56 -20.92 0.63
CA GLU A 50 3.04 -21.57 -0.56
C GLU A 50 2.04 -22.64 -1.03
N ARG A 51 1.58 -22.53 -2.28
CA ARG A 51 0.61 -23.47 -2.86
C ARG A 51 1.32 -24.61 -3.58
N PRO A 52 0.89 -25.86 -3.40
CA PRO A 52 1.46 -26.99 -4.09
C PRO A 52 1.40 -26.86 -5.62
N GLY A 53 2.54 -27.04 -6.28
CA GLY A 53 2.62 -27.02 -7.75
C GLY A 53 2.69 -25.62 -8.36
N VAL A 54 2.70 -24.56 -7.55
CA VAL A 54 2.95 -23.18 -8.00
C VAL A 54 4.44 -22.90 -7.95
N THR A 55 4.98 -22.31 -9.02
CA THR A 55 6.34 -21.76 -9.01
C THR A 55 6.27 -20.29 -8.56
N TYR A 56 7.10 -19.94 -7.62
CA TYR A 56 7.23 -18.57 -7.12
C TYR A 56 8.50 -17.92 -7.66
N GLY A 57 8.58 -16.59 -7.56
CA GLY A 57 9.77 -15.85 -7.91
C GLY A 57 10.87 -15.95 -6.83
N ASN A 58 11.80 -15.01 -6.86
CA ASN A 58 12.94 -14.99 -5.95
C ASN A 58 12.83 -13.86 -4.93
N VAL A 59 13.52 -14.04 -3.80
CA VAL A 59 13.71 -12.99 -2.79
C VAL A 59 15.21 -12.76 -2.65
N ASP A 60 15.64 -11.53 -3.00
CA ASP A 60 17.04 -11.10 -2.86
C ASP A 60 17.19 -10.28 -1.58
N GLU A 61 18.14 -10.64 -0.72
CA GLU A 61 18.56 -9.76 0.37
C GLU A 61 19.64 -8.83 -0.18
N ILE A 62 19.36 -7.51 -0.14
CA ILE A 62 20.28 -6.49 -0.60
C ILE A 62 20.82 -5.66 0.55
N SER A 63 21.98 -5.02 0.32
CA SER A 63 22.52 -3.97 1.17
C SER A 63 22.70 -2.70 0.34
N TYR A 64 22.25 -1.57 0.85
CA TYR A 64 22.41 -0.26 0.22
C TYR A 64 22.91 0.77 1.22
N TYR A 65 23.77 1.69 0.78
CA TYR A 65 24.23 2.77 1.63
C TYR A 65 23.16 3.84 1.82
N SER A 66 22.84 4.16 3.07
CA SER A 66 21.91 5.22 3.45
C SER A 66 22.66 6.47 3.91
N PRO A 67 22.56 7.59 3.18
CA PRO A 67 23.12 8.86 3.68
C PRO A 67 22.36 9.38 4.90
N THR A 68 21.11 8.97 5.10
CA THR A 68 20.29 9.34 6.25
C THR A 68 20.84 8.78 7.56
N THR A 69 21.29 7.53 7.53
CA THR A 69 21.86 6.86 8.71
C THR A 69 23.38 6.86 8.70
N GLY A 70 24.03 7.20 7.58
CA GLY A 70 25.47 7.12 7.40
C GLY A 70 26.01 5.69 7.40
N SER A 71 25.17 4.69 7.15
CA SER A 71 25.52 3.27 7.27
C SER A 71 24.84 2.43 6.18
N GLU A 72 25.29 1.17 6.05
CA GLU A 72 24.63 0.17 5.22
C GLU A 72 23.30 -0.26 5.85
N ARG A 73 22.26 -0.31 5.03
CA ARG A 73 20.93 -0.80 5.41
C ARG A 73 20.54 -1.98 4.54
N LYS A 74 19.69 -2.84 5.08
CA LYS A 74 19.21 -4.03 4.38
C LYS A 74 17.78 -3.87 3.91
N ALA A 75 17.47 -4.52 2.79
CA ALA A 75 16.12 -4.69 2.28
C ALA A 75 15.96 -6.07 1.64
N TYR A 76 14.71 -6.54 1.52
CA TYR A 76 14.37 -7.64 0.64
C TYR A 76 13.73 -7.10 -0.63
N VAL A 77 14.16 -7.63 -1.77
CA VAL A 77 13.58 -7.41 -3.08
C VAL A 77 12.92 -8.70 -3.54
N TYR A 78 11.62 -8.66 -3.73
CA TYR A 78 10.82 -9.79 -4.20
C TYR A 78 10.64 -9.65 -5.70
N LEU A 79 11.25 -10.54 -6.45
CA LEU A 79 11.13 -10.60 -7.90
C LEU A 79 9.98 -11.54 -8.28
N PRO A 80 9.15 -11.17 -9.27
CA PRO A 80 8.07 -12.05 -9.72
C PRO A 80 8.64 -13.32 -10.38
N ARG A 81 7.82 -14.36 -10.48
CA ARG A 81 8.10 -15.52 -11.34
C ARG A 81 8.40 -15.06 -12.76
N ASP A 82 9.39 -15.67 -13.37
CA ASP A 82 9.81 -15.35 -14.73
C ASP A 82 10.26 -13.88 -14.91
N TYR A 83 10.86 -13.29 -13.86
CA TYR A 83 11.49 -11.97 -13.95
C TYR A 83 12.48 -11.92 -15.10
N ASP A 84 12.32 -10.91 -15.97
CA ASP A 84 13.11 -10.71 -17.18
C ASP A 84 13.65 -9.27 -17.19
N GLU A 85 14.96 -9.13 -17.15
CA GLU A 85 15.64 -7.83 -17.15
C GLU A 85 15.37 -6.98 -18.41
N SER A 86 14.85 -7.57 -19.48
CA SER A 86 14.45 -6.85 -20.69
C SER A 86 13.07 -6.19 -20.60
N GLN A 87 12.32 -6.48 -19.54
CA GLN A 87 10.99 -5.92 -19.27
C GLN A 87 11.08 -4.89 -18.13
N SER A 88 10.07 -4.02 -18.03
CA SER A 88 9.96 -3.05 -16.95
C SER A 88 8.81 -3.43 -16.02
N TYR A 89 9.05 -3.37 -14.70
CA TYR A 89 8.09 -3.77 -13.67
C TYR A 89 7.77 -2.59 -12.75
N PRO A 90 6.49 -2.38 -12.40
CA PRO A 90 6.15 -1.45 -11.33
C PRO A 90 6.71 -1.94 -10.00
N VAL A 91 7.15 -1.00 -9.15
CA VAL A 91 7.70 -1.30 -7.82
C VAL A 91 6.71 -0.93 -6.73
N VAL A 92 6.53 -1.84 -5.77
CA VAL A 92 5.73 -1.63 -4.57
C VAL A 92 6.66 -1.64 -3.34
N TYR A 93 6.75 -0.51 -2.65
CA TYR A 93 7.51 -0.40 -1.41
C TYR A 93 6.62 -0.74 -0.21
N LEU A 94 7.06 -1.70 0.60
CA LEU A 94 6.32 -2.25 1.73
C LEU A 94 6.88 -1.68 3.04
N LEU A 95 6.07 -0.88 3.72
CA LEU A 95 6.41 -0.23 4.99
C LEU A 95 5.78 -1.00 6.15
N HIS A 96 6.62 -1.52 7.05
CA HIS A 96 6.16 -2.19 8.27
C HIS A 96 5.64 -1.17 9.31
N GLY A 97 4.96 -1.65 10.34
CA GLY A 97 4.56 -0.87 11.51
C GLY A 97 5.70 -0.69 12.53
N MET A 98 5.38 -0.05 13.68
CA MET A 98 6.33 0.07 14.80
C MET A 98 6.91 -1.29 15.18
N SER A 99 8.18 -1.29 15.55
CA SER A 99 8.95 -2.48 15.95
C SER A 99 9.08 -3.58 14.89
N GLY A 100 8.72 -3.30 13.65
CA GLY A 100 8.95 -4.19 12.52
C GLY A 100 10.36 -4.06 11.95
N SER A 101 10.62 -4.81 10.89
CA SER A 101 11.90 -4.77 10.17
C SER A 101 11.70 -5.10 8.68
N TYR A 102 12.77 -4.95 7.90
CA TYR A 102 12.76 -5.33 6.47
C TYR A 102 12.36 -6.78 6.22
N SER A 103 12.48 -7.66 7.21
CA SER A 103 12.15 -9.08 7.07
C SER A 103 10.68 -9.42 7.35
N GLU A 104 9.88 -8.48 7.84
CA GLU A 104 8.51 -8.75 8.28
C GLU A 104 7.64 -9.31 7.16
N TYR A 105 7.67 -8.68 6.01
CA TYR A 105 6.86 -9.10 4.86
C TYR A 105 7.29 -10.45 4.27
N ASN A 106 8.58 -10.81 4.42
CA ASN A 106 9.04 -12.15 4.06
C ASN A 106 8.43 -13.21 5.00
N ARG A 107 8.39 -12.91 6.30
CA ARG A 107 7.84 -13.81 7.32
C ARG A 107 6.34 -14.06 7.15
N ILE A 108 5.59 -13.08 6.63
CA ILE A 108 4.13 -13.19 6.42
C ILE A 108 3.75 -13.58 4.99
N GLY A 109 4.71 -14.01 4.17
CA GLY A 109 4.43 -14.61 2.87
C GLY A 109 4.10 -13.63 1.74
N ALA A 110 4.67 -12.41 1.74
CA ALA A 110 4.38 -11.41 0.71
C ALA A 110 4.64 -11.90 -0.72
N LEU A 111 5.68 -12.72 -0.93
CA LEU A 111 5.98 -13.32 -2.23
C LEU A 111 4.81 -14.20 -2.71
N TYR A 112 4.24 -15.00 -1.81
CA TYR A 112 3.12 -15.88 -2.12
C TYR A 112 1.87 -15.06 -2.46
N VAL A 113 1.55 -14.04 -1.66
CA VAL A 113 0.42 -13.13 -1.92
C VAL A 113 0.53 -12.49 -3.31
N ALA A 114 1.70 -11.97 -3.66
CA ALA A 114 1.91 -11.32 -4.96
C ALA A 114 1.72 -12.29 -6.12
N GLN A 115 2.32 -13.49 -6.06
CA GLN A 115 2.21 -14.47 -7.12
C GLN A 115 0.80 -15.05 -7.21
N ASN A 116 0.17 -15.36 -6.08
CA ASN A 116 -1.21 -15.85 -6.06
C ASN A 116 -2.17 -14.82 -6.67
N ALA A 117 -1.92 -13.50 -6.45
CA ALA A 117 -2.71 -12.43 -7.08
C ALA A 117 -2.54 -12.38 -8.61
N VAL A 118 -1.33 -12.63 -9.10
CA VAL A 118 -1.08 -12.73 -10.55
C VAL A 118 -1.86 -13.89 -11.13
N ASP A 119 -1.80 -15.06 -10.50
CA ASP A 119 -2.39 -16.29 -11.01
C ASP A 119 -3.93 -16.30 -10.90
N ASP A 120 -4.49 -15.89 -9.77
CA ASP A 120 -5.94 -15.97 -9.51
C ASP A 120 -6.73 -14.81 -10.14
N TYR A 121 -6.13 -13.62 -10.19
CA TYR A 121 -6.83 -12.40 -10.64
C TYR A 121 -6.26 -11.77 -11.90
N ASN A 122 -5.36 -12.47 -12.59
CA ASN A 122 -4.71 -12.00 -13.83
C ASN A 122 -4.13 -10.58 -13.66
N ARG A 123 -3.38 -10.39 -12.55
CA ARG A 123 -2.71 -9.11 -12.26
C ARG A 123 -1.35 -9.06 -12.95
N ASN A 124 -0.89 -7.84 -13.23
CA ASN A 124 0.47 -7.66 -13.71
C ASN A 124 1.48 -7.99 -12.59
N PRO A 125 2.58 -8.68 -12.91
CA PRO A 125 3.63 -8.90 -11.94
C PRO A 125 4.28 -7.57 -11.51
N VAL A 126 4.73 -7.51 -10.27
CA VAL A 126 5.37 -6.35 -9.67
C VAL A 126 6.66 -6.77 -8.97
N ILE A 127 7.62 -5.86 -8.86
CA ILE A 127 8.71 -5.97 -7.90
C ILE A 127 8.20 -5.42 -6.57
N MET A 128 8.45 -6.12 -5.45
CA MET A 128 8.17 -5.55 -4.13
C MET A 128 9.48 -5.36 -3.37
N VAL A 129 9.55 -4.29 -2.58
CA VAL A 129 10.73 -3.97 -1.77
C VAL A 129 10.30 -3.77 -0.33
N SER A 130 10.82 -4.58 0.57
CA SER A 130 10.59 -4.49 2.00
C SER A 130 11.85 -4.01 2.70
N PHE A 131 11.76 -2.96 3.50
CA PHE A 131 12.89 -2.31 4.16
C PHE A 131 12.50 -1.88 5.58
N THR A 132 13.50 -1.58 6.42
CA THR A 132 13.23 -1.08 7.77
C THR A 132 12.88 0.40 7.71
N VAL A 133 11.70 0.77 8.22
CA VAL A 133 11.21 2.16 8.25
C VAL A 133 11.94 3.00 9.28
N PHE A 134 12.29 2.41 10.42
CA PHE A 134 13.04 3.09 11.47
C PHE A 134 14.47 3.42 11.03
N THR A 135 14.83 4.71 11.00
CA THR A 135 16.13 5.19 10.55
C THR A 135 17.04 5.49 11.73
N ASP A 136 17.83 4.50 12.12
CA ASP A 136 18.86 4.69 13.13
C ASP A 136 20.25 4.31 12.59
N ALA A 137 21.26 5.15 12.89
CA ALA A 137 22.60 4.98 12.38
C ALA A 137 23.39 3.88 13.12
N ASP A 138 23.11 3.73 14.42
CA ASP A 138 23.95 2.95 15.31
C ASP A 138 23.33 1.60 15.69
N GLY A 139 22.22 1.21 15.03
CA GLY A 139 21.50 -0.01 15.37
C GLY A 139 20.76 0.08 16.71
N GLY A 140 20.47 1.31 17.16
CA GLY A 140 19.63 1.57 18.32
C GLY A 140 18.24 0.98 18.16
N GLN A 141 17.58 0.71 19.27
CA GLN A 141 16.22 0.20 19.29
C GLN A 141 15.23 1.33 19.56
N GLU A 142 14.01 1.19 19.08
CA GLU A 142 12.95 2.17 19.30
C GLU A 142 12.76 2.53 20.77
N SER A 143 12.98 1.57 21.69
CA SER A 143 12.91 1.77 23.14
C SER A 143 13.98 2.71 23.72
N ASP A 144 15.01 3.03 22.96
CA ASP A 144 16.13 3.89 23.40
C ASP A 144 15.82 5.39 23.25
N TYR A 145 14.68 5.72 22.59
CA TYR A 145 14.30 7.06 22.20
C TYR A 145 13.00 7.52 22.85
N ASP A 146 12.91 8.81 23.15
CA ASP A 146 11.63 9.40 23.51
C ASP A 146 10.71 9.53 22.27
N PHE A 147 9.43 9.85 22.50
CA PHE A 147 8.44 9.89 21.43
C PHE A 147 8.79 10.91 20.32
N SER A 148 9.40 12.03 20.67
CA SER A 148 9.78 13.06 19.68
C SER A 148 10.96 12.61 18.84
N GLU A 149 11.97 12.01 19.46
CA GLU A 149 13.14 11.47 18.77
C GLU A 149 12.75 10.28 17.88
N LEU A 150 11.88 9.41 18.39
CA LEU A 150 11.32 8.27 17.64
C LEU A 150 10.60 8.74 16.38
N THR A 151 9.71 9.74 16.50
CA THR A 151 8.98 10.31 15.37
C THR A 151 9.93 10.86 14.31
N ALA A 152 10.97 11.59 14.72
CA ALA A 152 11.94 12.13 13.79
C ALA A 152 12.71 11.05 13.01
N LYS A 153 12.99 9.90 13.65
CA LYS A 153 13.64 8.76 12.98
C LYS A 153 12.71 8.07 11.98
N TYR A 154 11.41 8.01 12.25
CA TYR A 154 10.43 7.52 11.28
C TYR A 154 10.22 8.51 10.11
N ASP A 155 10.15 9.82 10.38
CA ASP A 155 9.99 10.85 9.36
C ASP A 155 11.20 10.89 8.40
N ALA A 156 12.41 10.65 8.90
CA ALA A 156 13.62 10.56 8.10
C ALA A 156 13.61 9.41 7.08
N CYS A 157 12.73 8.43 7.24
CA CYS A 157 12.56 7.34 6.31
C CYS A 157 12.18 7.80 4.89
N GLU A 158 11.34 8.83 4.77
CA GLU A 158 10.98 9.38 3.46
C GLU A 158 12.21 9.82 2.67
N TYR A 159 13.11 10.55 3.35
CA TYR A 159 14.35 11.02 2.73
C TYR A 159 15.25 9.85 2.31
N ASP A 160 15.37 8.82 3.16
CA ASP A 160 16.17 7.62 2.86
C ASP A 160 15.62 6.85 1.65
N VAL A 161 14.30 6.64 1.61
CA VAL A 161 13.65 5.96 0.49
C VAL A 161 13.85 6.69 -0.83
N ILE A 162 13.63 8.01 -0.84
CA ILE A 162 13.71 8.82 -2.08
C ILE A 162 15.16 8.96 -2.56
N ASN A 163 16.12 9.15 -1.65
CA ASN A 163 17.48 9.52 -2.02
C ASN A 163 18.49 8.37 -2.00
N ALA A 164 18.11 7.21 -1.47
CA ALA A 164 18.99 6.05 -1.41
C ALA A 164 18.33 4.78 -1.97
N LEU A 165 17.22 4.32 -1.37
CA LEU A 165 16.64 3.03 -1.73
C LEU A 165 16.08 3.01 -3.16
N ILE A 166 15.25 4.00 -3.54
CA ILE A 166 14.69 4.08 -4.91
C ILE A 166 15.78 4.16 -5.97
N PRO A 167 16.79 5.05 -5.87
CA PRO A 167 17.91 5.06 -6.81
C PRO A 167 18.63 3.71 -6.90
N TYR A 168 18.89 3.06 -5.77
CA TYR A 168 19.53 1.73 -5.77
C TYR A 168 18.68 0.70 -6.52
N ILE A 169 17.37 0.65 -6.26
CA ILE A 169 16.47 -0.29 -6.94
C ILE A 169 16.42 -0.03 -8.46
N ASN A 170 16.32 1.23 -8.87
CA ASN A 170 16.31 1.59 -10.30
C ASN A 170 17.63 1.30 -11.03
N GLU A 171 18.76 1.28 -10.31
CA GLU A 171 20.07 0.96 -10.89
C GLU A 171 20.27 -0.55 -11.06
N HIS A 172 19.69 -1.37 -10.17
CA HIS A 172 19.99 -2.80 -10.11
C HIS A 172 18.86 -3.71 -10.60
N TYR A 173 17.65 -3.18 -10.80
CA TYR A 173 16.48 -3.94 -11.25
C TYR A 173 15.76 -3.21 -12.37
N SER A 174 15.05 -3.95 -13.18
CA SER A 174 14.30 -3.43 -14.34
C SER A 174 12.96 -2.81 -13.90
N THR A 175 12.98 -1.52 -13.57
CA THR A 175 11.82 -0.78 -13.05
C THR A 175 11.21 0.20 -14.05
#